data_d92138be51fdcd564712e559acea2703
#
_entry.id   d92138be51fdcd564712e559acea2703
#
_cell.length_a   1.000
_cell.length_b   1.000
_cell.length_c   1.000
_cell.angle_alpha   90.00
_cell.angle_beta   90.00
_cell.angle_gamma   90.00
#
_symmetry.space_group_name_H-M   'P 1'
#
loop_
_entity.id
_entity.type
_entity.pdbx_description
1 polymer ?
#
loop_
_entity_poly.entity_id
_entity_poly.type
_entity_poly.pdbx_seq_one_letter_code
_entity_poly.pdbx_strand_id
1 'polypeptide(L)'
;MTGDMNVGLWNDGGHATVNGDVGGTINRPARPEPDRVEPDRAEPAHGVDVLVVTALLEEFEAARDAAGTTWHKHDADGPVPYLTGERAGLRLALARATTMGARSVAPIAAQLALRLRPQCLAMSGVCAGHPDRTAPGDVVVADPAYEYDEGRLTGTGFTGEHRHYPLDTRQLRAVQEFEPAGLPTYGTVGGEESENWFLERLHHGQEPRLHAARPRYVPPGVWPAMVSRLEGDGLIVLRGRRWNLTRAGRLRIERLMAGDVDGPDRLPFAVLAGPMASGSAVVADPGIWDRLAGMGERKVLAVDMEAATIAMVAHDHRIPDWLVVKGVMDGADPAKDDRFKRFAARASAEVLYALLAERRA
;
A
#
# COMPACT_ATOMS: atom_id res chain seq x y z
N MET A 1 0.89 -57.79 -23.98
CA MET A 1 2.22 -57.26 -23.60
C MET A 1 1.97 -56.21 -22.53
N THR A 2 2.19 -56.65 -21.34
CA THR A 2 1.98 -55.92 -20.09
C THR A 2 3.18 -55.00 -19.81
N GLY A 3 2.97 -53.76 -19.59
CA GLY A 3 3.98 -52.79 -19.14
C GLY A 3 3.60 -52.25 -17.79
N ASP A 4 4.31 -52.67 -16.77
CA ASP A 4 4.14 -52.22 -15.38
C ASP A 4 4.59 -50.80 -15.19
N MET A 5 3.71 -49.99 -14.60
CA MET A 5 4.03 -48.66 -14.06
C MET A 5 4.40 -48.79 -12.59
N ASN A 6 5.65 -48.49 -12.28
CA ASN A 6 6.18 -48.50 -10.92
C ASN A 6 5.85 -47.17 -10.24
N VAL A 7 4.96 -47.18 -9.27
CA VAL A 7 4.62 -46.05 -8.42
C VAL A 7 5.49 -46.14 -7.17
N GLY A 8 6.45 -45.24 -7.05
CA GLY A 8 7.28 -45.09 -5.84
C GLY A 8 6.50 -44.51 -4.69
N LEU A 9 6.19 -45.31 -3.70
CA LEU A 9 5.71 -44.87 -2.39
C LEU A 9 6.89 -44.39 -1.54
N TRP A 10 6.82 -43.19 -1.08
CA TRP A 10 7.65 -42.71 0.03
C TRP A 10 7.08 -43.27 1.33
N ASN A 11 7.89 -43.98 2.09
CA ASN A 11 7.51 -44.50 3.40
C ASN A 11 8.44 -43.92 4.48
N ASP A 12 7.82 -43.40 5.52
CA ASP A 12 8.46 -42.88 6.72
C ASP A 12 9.15 -43.96 7.56
N GLY A 13 10.28 -43.57 8.14
CA GLY A 13 10.76 -43.98 9.46
C GLY A 13 10.87 -45.48 9.77
N GLY A 14 12.03 -46.07 9.55
CA GLY A 14 12.39 -47.36 10.12
C GLY A 14 13.79 -47.30 10.70
N HIS A 15 13.92 -47.34 12.02
CA HIS A 15 15.18 -47.62 12.71
C HIS A 15 15.60 -49.07 12.46
N ALA A 16 16.73 -49.26 11.80
CA ALA A 16 17.39 -50.55 11.75
C ALA A 16 18.65 -50.51 12.65
N THR A 17 18.57 -51.19 13.76
CA THR A 17 19.75 -51.52 14.60
C THR A 17 20.45 -52.72 13.99
N VAL A 18 21.70 -52.52 13.56
CA VAL A 18 22.60 -53.62 13.20
C VAL A 18 23.66 -53.73 14.29
N ASN A 19 23.55 -54.79 15.12
CA ASN A 19 24.61 -55.22 16.01
C ASN A 19 25.59 -56.06 15.19
N GLY A 20 26.83 -55.59 15.09
CA GLY A 20 27.94 -56.35 14.52
C GLY A 20 29.25 -55.77 14.99
N ASP A 21 29.83 -56.46 15.97
CA ASP A 21 31.16 -56.18 16.52
C ASP A 21 32.22 -56.50 15.45
N VAL A 22 32.97 -55.51 14.98
CA VAL A 22 34.25 -55.73 14.26
C VAL A 22 35.25 -54.71 14.80
N GLY A 23 36.08 -55.19 15.69
CA GLY A 23 37.23 -54.46 16.18
C GLY A 23 38.25 -54.19 15.06
N GLY A 24 38.45 -52.96 14.75
CA GLY A 24 39.47 -52.45 13.87
C GLY A 24 39.73 -50.96 14.15
N THR A 25 40.79 -50.69 14.97
CA THR A 25 41.22 -49.33 15.24
C THR A 25 41.81 -48.71 13.98
N ILE A 26 41.04 -47.92 13.25
CA ILE A 26 41.56 -47.09 12.16
C ILE A 26 42.01 -45.78 12.77
N ASN A 27 43.33 -45.63 12.92
CA ASN A 27 43.96 -44.36 13.28
C ASN A 27 43.81 -43.39 12.11
N ARG A 28 42.77 -42.57 12.12
CA ARG A 28 42.62 -41.42 11.18
C ARG A 28 43.46 -40.28 11.72
N PRO A 29 44.39 -39.74 10.91
CA PRO A 29 45.03 -38.48 11.29
C PRO A 29 43.99 -37.40 11.46
N ALA A 30 44.09 -36.63 12.55
CA ALA A 30 43.23 -35.51 12.83
C ALA A 30 43.24 -34.56 11.61
N ARG A 31 42.05 -34.34 11.01
CA ARG A 31 41.87 -33.26 10.06
C ARG A 31 42.18 -31.94 10.80
N PRO A 32 43.02 -31.07 10.21
CA PRO A 32 43.17 -29.74 10.76
C PRO A 32 41.77 -29.10 10.77
N GLU A 33 41.38 -28.59 11.93
CA GLU A 33 40.17 -27.75 12.03
C GLU A 33 40.33 -26.62 10.98
N PRO A 34 39.32 -26.38 10.14
CA PRO A 34 39.35 -25.22 9.27
C PRO A 34 39.50 -23.99 10.20
N ASP A 35 40.49 -23.17 9.92
CA ASP A 35 40.64 -21.86 10.56
C ASP A 35 39.26 -21.23 10.59
N ARG A 36 38.73 -21.00 11.79
CA ARG A 36 37.56 -20.16 11.98
C ARG A 36 37.99 -18.76 11.52
N VAL A 37 37.74 -18.49 10.25
CA VAL A 37 37.65 -17.10 9.78
C VAL A 37 36.50 -16.52 10.58
N GLU A 38 36.81 -15.83 11.67
CA GLU A 38 35.86 -14.97 12.31
C GLU A 38 35.32 -14.04 11.21
N PRO A 39 34.00 -14.01 10.94
CA PRO A 39 33.49 -13.07 9.99
C PRO A 39 33.95 -11.70 10.50
N ASP A 40 34.69 -11.01 9.64
CA ASP A 40 35.08 -9.63 9.84
C ASP A 40 33.87 -8.90 10.42
N ARG A 41 33.92 -8.55 11.70
CA ARG A 41 32.91 -7.74 12.36
C ARG A 41 33.05 -6.35 11.79
N ALA A 42 32.55 -6.18 10.54
CA ALA A 42 32.19 -4.87 10.06
C ALA A 42 31.37 -4.22 11.19
N GLU A 43 31.86 -3.12 11.73
CA GLU A 43 31.14 -2.34 12.74
C GLU A 43 29.68 -2.25 12.32
N PRO A 44 28.71 -2.46 13.23
CA PRO A 44 27.31 -2.44 12.86
C PRO A 44 27.05 -1.10 12.19
N ALA A 45 26.82 -1.14 10.88
CA ALA A 45 26.39 0.04 10.12
C ALA A 45 25.28 0.66 10.96
N HIS A 46 25.43 1.93 11.34
CA HIS A 46 24.58 2.62 12.30
C HIS A 46 23.12 2.32 11.95
N GLY A 47 22.46 1.49 12.75
CA GLY A 47 21.10 1.03 12.47
C GLY A 47 20.18 2.24 12.24
N VAL A 48 19.26 2.13 11.30
CA VAL A 48 18.24 3.16 11.07
C VAL A 48 17.02 2.86 11.93
N ASP A 49 16.25 3.89 12.26
CA ASP A 49 15.02 3.69 13.03
C ASP A 49 13.90 3.26 12.07
N VAL A 50 13.87 3.82 10.87
CA VAL A 50 12.86 3.51 9.84
C VAL A 50 13.51 3.30 8.48
N LEU A 51 13.16 2.19 7.83
CA LEU A 51 13.42 1.96 6.41
C LEU A 51 12.13 2.19 5.62
N VAL A 52 12.12 3.24 4.79
CA VAL A 52 11.01 3.53 3.88
C VAL A 52 11.34 2.96 2.49
N VAL A 53 10.45 2.16 1.94
CA VAL A 53 10.56 1.63 0.58
C VAL A 53 9.43 2.19 -0.27
N THR A 54 9.71 2.53 -1.52
CA THR A 54 8.71 2.96 -2.51
C THR A 54 8.84 2.14 -3.79
N ALA A 55 7.78 2.02 -4.56
CA ALA A 55 7.77 1.25 -5.80
C ALA A 55 8.11 2.11 -7.02
N LEU A 56 7.55 3.31 -7.12
CA LEU A 56 7.65 4.21 -8.27
C LEU A 56 8.58 5.39 -8.01
N LEU A 57 9.05 6.02 -9.09
CA LEU A 57 9.90 7.22 -8.98
C LEU A 57 9.15 8.38 -8.34
N GLU A 58 7.91 8.62 -8.75
CA GLU A 58 7.08 9.70 -8.21
C GLU A 58 6.80 9.52 -6.70
N GLU A 59 6.62 8.28 -6.26
CA GLU A 59 6.46 7.95 -4.83
C GLU A 59 7.74 8.19 -4.05
N PHE A 60 8.90 7.84 -4.66
CA PHE A 60 10.21 8.09 -4.07
C PHE A 60 10.51 9.58 -3.93
N GLU A 61 10.24 10.37 -4.95
CA GLU A 61 10.41 11.80 -4.93
C GLU A 61 9.48 12.46 -3.91
N ALA A 62 8.20 12.03 -3.85
CA ALA A 62 7.26 12.48 -2.86
C ALA A 62 7.73 12.17 -1.42
N ALA A 63 8.20 10.94 -1.17
CA ALA A 63 8.72 10.55 0.14
C ALA A 63 10.01 11.30 0.51
N ARG A 64 10.91 11.51 -0.46
CA ARG A 64 12.13 12.29 -0.27
C ARG A 64 11.83 13.73 0.13
N ASP A 65 10.91 14.37 -0.59
CA ASP A 65 10.59 15.79 -0.42
C ASP A 65 9.73 16.01 0.84
N ALA A 66 8.77 15.13 1.13
CA ALA A 66 7.94 15.21 2.33
C ALA A 66 8.72 15.02 3.64
N ALA A 67 9.86 14.34 3.60
CA ALA A 67 10.70 14.18 4.78
C ALA A 67 11.28 15.51 5.29
N GLY A 68 11.49 16.49 4.42
CA GLY A 68 12.01 17.81 4.79
C GLY A 68 13.39 17.74 5.47
N THR A 69 14.24 16.81 5.05
CA THR A 69 15.57 16.56 5.59
C THR A 69 16.65 16.65 4.53
N THR A 70 17.91 16.79 4.96
CA THR A 70 19.06 16.62 4.08
C THR A 70 19.34 15.12 3.93
N TRP A 71 19.40 14.67 2.69
CA TRP A 71 19.65 13.28 2.36
C TRP A 71 21.11 13.02 1.99
N HIS A 72 21.67 11.93 2.50
CA HIS A 72 22.97 11.41 2.16
C HIS A 72 22.82 10.14 1.32
N LYS A 73 23.50 10.08 0.17
CA LYS A 73 23.37 8.98 -0.78
C LYS A 73 24.38 7.87 -0.50
N HIS A 74 23.92 6.62 -0.57
CA HIS A 74 24.72 5.41 -0.39
C HIS A 74 24.62 4.51 -1.62
N ASP A 75 25.44 4.77 -2.64
CA ASP A 75 25.48 3.99 -3.89
C ASP A 75 26.57 2.91 -3.87
N ALA A 76 27.68 3.18 -3.20
CA ALA A 76 28.87 2.31 -3.19
C ALA A 76 28.75 1.13 -2.20
N ASP A 77 27.78 1.19 -1.30
CA ASP A 77 27.70 0.26 -0.18
C ASP A 77 26.98 -1.06 -0.51
N GLY A 78 26.67 -1.35 -1.74
CA GLY A 78 26.02 -2.58 -2.18
C GLY A 78 25.12 -2.42 -3.40
N PRO A 79 24.42 -3.49 -3.81
CA PRO A 79 23.68 -3.51 -5.07
C PRO A 79 22.38 -2.69 -5.04
N VAL A 80 21.89 -2.31 -3.84
CA VAL A 80 20.68 -1.50 -3.69
C VAL A 80 21.07 -0.12 -3.17
N PRO A 81 20.95 0.93 -3.99
CA PRO A 81 21.18 2.30 -3.55
C PRO A 81 20.06 2.78 -2.60
N TYR A 82 20.42 3.56 -1.60
CA TYR A 82 19.48 4.16 -0.67
C TYR A 82 19.97 5.54 -0.20
N LEU A 83 19.08 6.30 0.37
CA LEU A 83 19.35 7.59 1.01
C LEU A 83 19.24 7.43 2.53
N THR A 84 20.03 8.17 3.31
CA THR A 84 19.82 8.33 4.75
C THR A 84 19.61 9.78 5.11
N GLY A 85 18.79 10.03 6.14
CA GLY A 85 18.52 11.36 6.66
C GLY A 85 17.96 11.27 8.07
N GLU A 86 17.65 12.41 8.67
CA GLU A 86 17.07 12.49 9.99
C GLU A 86 15.83 13.42 9.99
N ARG A 87 14.73 12.97 10.61
CA ARG A 87 13.51 13.75 10.80
C ARG A 87 12.92 13.48 12.18
N ALA A 88 12.59 14.53 12.91
CA ALA A 88 12.01 14.44 14.26
C ALA A 88 12.81 13.49 15.19
N GLY A 89 14.14 13.46 15.05
CA GLY A 89 15.03 12.60 15.79
C GLY A 89 15.00 11.12 15.38
N LEU A 90 14.32 10.75 14.28
CA LEU A 90 14.36 9.42 13.68
C LEU A 90 15.39 9.38 12.55
N ARG A 91 16.28 8.37 12.59
CA ARG A 91 17.20 8.07 11.49
C ARG A 91 16.42 7.29 10.43
N LEU A 92 16.31 7.88 9.25
CA LEU A 92 15.57 7.34 8.13
C LEU A 92 16.52 6.74 7.10
N ALA A 93 16.10 5.64 6.48
CA ALA A 93 16.59 5.22 5.19
C ALA A 93 15.45 5.23 4.18
N LEU A 94 15.72 5.67 2.96
CA LEU A 94 14.75 5.71 1.87
C LEU A 94 15.32 5.00 0.65
N ALA A 95 14.60 4.01 0.14
CA ALA A 95 14.97 3.25 -1.04
C ALA A 95 13.80 3.10 -2.01
N ARG A 96 14.13 2.89 -3.28
CA ARG A 96 13.14 2.66 -4.33
C ARG A 96 13.36 1.31 -5.00
N ALA A 97 12.27 0.58 -5.25
CA ALA A 97 12.30 -0.59 -6.12
C ALA A 97 12.54 -0.20 -7.59
N THR A 98 13.02 -1.13 -8.39
CA THR A 98 13.27 -0.88 -9.83
C THR A 98 11.96 -0.83 -10.64
N THR A 99 10.96 -1.59 -10.19
CA THR A 99 9.61 -1.65 -10.76
C THR A 99 8.60 -1.89 -9.63
N MET A 100 7.31 -1.65 -9.90
CA MET A 100 6.23 -1.96 -8.98
C MET A 100 6.05 -3.49 -8.79
N GLY A 101 5.39 -3.87 -7.70
CA GLY A 101 4.97 -5.23 -7.39
C GLY A 101 5.90 -5.98 -6.43
N ALA A 102 5.32 -6.98 -5.79
CA ALA A 102 5.95 -7.81 -4.76
C ALA A 102 7.33 -8.34 -5.15
N ARG A 103 7.47 -8.83 -6.39
CA ARG A 103 8.71 -9.44 -6.90
C ARG A 103 9.91 -8.50 -6.96
N SER A 104 9.66 -7.19 -7.10
CA SER A 104 10.69 -6.18 -7.11
C SER A 104 10.93 -5.60 -5.71
N VAL A 105 9.88 -5.41 -4.93
CA VAL A 105 9.94 -4.78 -3.61
C VAL A 105 10.52 -5.75 -2.55
N ALA A 106 10.09 -7.03 -2.54
CA ALA A 106 10.51 -7.98 -1.51
C ALA A 106 12.04 -8.14 -1.37
N PRO A 107 12.81 -8.40 -2.44
CA PRO A 107 14.26 -8.58 -2.31
C PRO A 107 14.97 -7.32 -1.85
N ILE A 108 14.52 -6.14 -2.27
CA ILE A 108 15.08 -4.85 -1.88
C ILE A 108 14.82 -4.57 -0.40
N ALA A 109 13.56 -4.72 0.03
CA ALA A 109 13.18 -4.55 1.42
C ALA A 109 13.92 -5.52 2.35
N ALA A 110 13.97 -6.80 1.99
CA ALA A 110 14.66 -7.83 2.77
C ALA A 110 16.18 -7.58 2.88
N GLN A 111 16.83 -7.25 1.76
CA GLN A 111 18.27 -6.99 1.75
C GLN A 111 18.65 -5.77 2.60
N LEU A 112 17.89 -4.67 2.46
CA LEU A 112 18.13 -3.48 3.25
C LEU A 112 17.74 -3.66 4.71
N ALA A 113 16.68 -4.43 5.01
CA ALA A 113 16.29 -4.77 6.36
C ALA A 113 17.39 -5.56 7.11
N LEU A 114 18.00 -6.55 6.47
CA LEU A 114 19.11 -7.31 7.04
C LEU A 114 20.33 -6.43 7.31
N ARG A 115 20.59 -5.49 6.42
CA ARG A 115 21.76 -4.61 6.51
C ARG A 115 21.58 -3.49 7.51
N LEU A 116 20.44 -2.78 7.44
CA LEU A 116 20.19 -1.55 8.21
C LEU A 116 19.50 -1.81 9.54
N ARG A 117 18.93 -3.00 9.75
CA ARG A 117 18.23 -3.45 10.97
C ARG A 117 17.25 -2.40 11.50
N PRO A 118 16.27 -1.97 10.71
CA PRO A 118 15.32 -0.95 11.10
C PRO A 118 14.41 -1.43 12.24
N GLN A 119 13.89 -0.50 13.02
CA GLN A 119 12.83 -0.78 13.99
C GLN A 119 11.44 -0.76 13.34
N CYS A 120 11.32 -0.10 12.19
CA CYS A 120 10.10 -0.07 11.40
C CYS A 120 10.43 -0.20 9.92
N LEU A 121 9.73 -1.11 9.23
CA LEU A 121 9.72 -1.19 7.78
C LEU A 121 8.47 -0.47 7.26
N ALA A 122 8.65 0.58 6.49
CA ALA A 122 7.55 1.43 6.05
C ALA A 122 7.47 1.54 4.52
N MET A 123 6.29 1.86 4.03
CA MET A 123 6.07 2.18 2.62
C MET A 123 5.08 3.33 2.48
N SER A 124 5.39 4.29 1.61
CA SER A 124 4.42 5.24 1.07
C SER A 124 4.25 5.02 -0.42
N GLY A 125 3.08 5.33 -0.94
CA GLY A 125 2.80 5.19 -2.35
C GLY A 125 1.34 5.43 -2.69
N VAL A 126 0.89 4.89 -3.83
CA VAL A 126 -0.48 5.04 -4.32
C VAL A 126 -1.21 3.70 -4.39
N CYS A 127 -2.53 3.76 -4.39
CA CYS A 127 -3.41 2.60 -4.49
C CYS A 127 -4.70 2.94 -5.23
N ALA A 128 -5.45 1.92 -5.63
CA ALA A 128 -6.83 2.07 -6.00
C ALA A 128 -7.72 1.94 -4.75
N GLY A 129 -8.66 2.86 -4.57
CA GLY A 129 -9.56 2.90 -3.41
C GLY A 129 -10.96 2.39 -3.73
N HIS A 130 -11.64 1.82 -2.74
CA HIS A 130 -13.02 1.35 -2.90
C HIS A 130 -13.96 2.54 -3.17
N PRO A 131 -14.66 2.59 -4.31
CA PRO A 131 -15.35 3.78 -4.79
C PRO A 131 -16.44 4.31 -3.87
N ASP A 132 -17.08 3.46 -3.05
CA ASP A 132 -18.11 3.89 -2.11
C ASP A 132 -17.57 4.28 -0.72
N ARG A 133 -16.32 3.94 -0.41
CA ARG A 133 -15.73 4.09 0.94
C ARG A 133 -14.60 5.10 1.00
N THR A 134 -13.97 5.35 -0.13
CA THR A 134 -12.86 6.28 -0.28
C THR A 134 -13.14 7.28 -1.41
N ALA A 135 -12.39 8.35 -1.44
CA ALA A 135 -12.36 9.27 -2.58
C ALA A 135 -10.91 9.42 -3.08
N PRO A 136 -10.69 9.77 -4.34
CA PRO A 136 -9.37 10.17 -4.79
C PRO A 136 -8.78 11.25 -3.88
N GLY A 137 -7.54 11.05 -3.48
CA GLY A 137 -6.84 11.87 -2.50
C GLY A 137 -6.92 11.37 -1.05
N ASP A 138 -7.87 10.52 -0.68
CA ASP A 138 -7.87 9.87 0.64
C ASP A 138 -6.60 9.03 0.84
N VAL A 139 -6.18 8.89 2.08
CA VAL A 139 -5.01 8.08 2.44
C VAL A 139 -5.47 6.86 3.22
N VAL A 140 -5.09 5.68 2.75
CA VAL A 140 -5.39 4.41 3.42
C VAL A 140 -4.12 3.86 4.07
N VAL A 141 -4.21 3.59 5.36
CA VAL A 141 -3.22 2.84 6.13
C VAL A 141 -3.67 1.38 6.19
N ALA A 142 -2.81 0.48 5.74
CA ALA A 142 -3.16 -0.93 5.64
C ALA A 142 -3.36 -1.58 7.02
N ASP A 143 -4.55 -2.12 7.27
CA ASP A 143 -4.91 -2.89 8.49
C ASP A 143 -6.13 -3.79 8.27
N PRO A 144 -5.92 -5.10 8.08
CA PRO A 144 -4.65 -5.76 7.75
C PRO A 144 -4.22 -5.58 6.30
N ALA A 145 -2.94 -5.86 6.00
CA ALA A 145 -2.48 -6.14 4.65
C ALA A 145 -2.55 -7.65 4.35
N TYR A 146 -2.89 -8.03 3.13
CA TYR A 146 -2.92 -9.44 2.69
C TYR A 146 -2.83 -9.55 1.17
N GLU A 147 -2.37 -10.72 0.64
CA GLU A 147 -2.37 -10.99 -0.80
C GLU A 147 -3.66 -11.69 -1.22
N TYR A 148 -4.45 -11.06 -2.11
CA TYR A 148 -5.75 -11.58 -2.53
C TYR A 148 -5.66 -12.64 -3.63
N ASP A 149 -4.55 -12.72 -4.35
CA ASP A 149 -4.29 -13.71 -5.40
C ASP A 149 -3.46 -14.92 -4.90
N GLU A 150 -3.21 -15.01 -3.59
CA GLU A 150 -2.67 -16.19 -2.93
C GLU A 150 -3.81 -17.18 -2.60
N GLY A 151 -3.67 -18.42 -3.06
CA GLY A 151 -4.71 -19.43 -2.82
C GLY A 151 -4.60 -20.65 -3.73
N ARG A 152 -5.69 -21.40 -3.81
CA ARG A 152 -5.79 -22.65 -4.54
C ARG A 152 -6.67 -22.52 -5.78
N LEU A 153 -6.15 -22.89 -6.93
CA LEU A 153 -6.94 -23.02 -8.16
C LEU A 153 -7.46 -24.48 -8.27
N THR A 154 -8.78 -24.62 -8.36
CA THR A 154 -9.47 -25.91 -8.48
C THR A 154 -10.28 -25.97 -9.77
N GLY A 155 -10.84 -27.14 -10.11
CA GLY A 155 -11.74 -27.29 -11.25
C GLY A 155 -13.05 -26.48 -11.13
N THR A 156 -13.39 -26.01 -9.92
CA THR A 156 -14.57 -25.18 -9.64
C THR A 156 -14.24 -23.69 -9.49
N GLY A 157 -12.96 -23.31 -9.57
CA GLY A 157 -12.53 -21.93 -9.47
C GLY A 157 -11.40 -21.68 -8.47
N PHE A 158 -11.11 -20.42 -8.21
CA PHE A 158 -10.09 -19.99 -7.25
C PHE A 158 -10.69 -19.85 -5.85
N THR A 159 -9.96 -20.38 -4.86
CA THR A 159 -10.26 -20.19 -3.43
C THR A 159 -9.06 -19.52 -2.78
N GLY A 160 -9.26 -18.33 -2.20
CA GLY A 160 -8.22 -17.59 -1.48
C GLY A 160 -7.81 -18.30 -0.19
N GLU A 161 -6.51 -18.31 0.10
CA GLU A 161 -5.92 -18.78 1.36
C GLU A 161 -5.07 -17.64 1.93
N HIS A 162 -5.73 -16.56 2.34
CA HIS A 162 -5.09 -15.29 2.66
C HIS A 162 -4.43 -15.30 4.03
N ARG A 163 -3.17 -14.87 4.09
CA ARG A 163 -2.49 -14.56 5.34
C ARG A 163 -2.65 -13.07 5.61
N HIS A 164 -3.25 -12.75 6.76
CA HIS A 164 -3.49 -11.38 7.18
C HIS A 164 -2.39 -10.89 8.11
N TYR A 165 -1.88 -9.70 7.85
CA TYR A 165 -0.91 -8.99 8.68
C TYR A 165 -1.57 -7.75 9.28
N PRO A 166 -2.02 -7.79 10.54
CA PRO A 166 -2.61 -6.63 11.22
C PRO A 166 -1.51 -5.66 11.69
N LEU A 167 -1.88 -4.40 11.83
CA LEU A 167 -1.07 -3.42 12.54
C LEU A 167 -1.04 -3.68 14.04
N ASP A 168 -0.02 -3.16 14.71
CA ASP A 168 -0.03 -3.04 16.17
C ASP A 168 -1.18 -2.13 16.64
N THR A 169 -1.79 -2.47 17.76
CA THR A 169 -2.96 -1.74 18.29
C THR A 169 -2.67 -0.26 18.58
N ARG A 170 -1.45 0.09 18.97
CA ARG A 170 -1.07 1.50 19.21
C ARG A 170 -1.00 2.27 17.90
N GLN A 171 -0.41 1.66 16.86
CA GLN A 171 -0.38 2.25 15.53
C GLN A 171 -1.78 2.46 14.98
N LEU A 172 -2.65 1.44 15.11
CA LEU A 172 -4.03 1.54 14.68
C LEU A 172 -4.78 2.69 15.36
N ARG A 173 -4.59 2.87 16.67
CA ARG A 173 -5.19 4.01 17.41
C ARG A 173 -4.64 5.34 16.91
N ALA A 174 -3.34 5.47 16.73
CA ALA A 174 -2.73 6.68 16.19
C ALA A 174 -3.33 7.06 14.83
N VAL A 175 -3.56 6.07 13.94
CA VAL A 175 -4.23 6.31 12.66
C VAL A 175 -5.68 6.74 12.83
N GLN A 176 -6.43 6.13 13.76
CA GLN A 176 -7.84 6.46 14.01
C GLN A 176 -8.04 7.86 14.62
N GLU A 177 -7.06 8.34 15.36
CA GLU A 177 -7.05 9.67 16.01
C GLU A 177 -6.35 10.72 15.17
N PHE A 178 -5.78 10.34 14.02
CA PHE A 178 -4.98 11.23 13.19
C PHE A 178 -5.83 12.27 12.45
N GLU A 179 -5.47 13.54 12.62
CA GLU A 179 -6.12 14.68 11.97
C GLU A 179 -5.21 15.28 10.89
N PRO A 180 -5.56 15.18 9.61
CA PRO A 180 -4.70 15.62 8.51
C PRO A 180 -4.65 17.14 8.31
N ALA A 181 -5.47 17.93 9.02
CA ALA A 181 -5.65 19.36 8.77
C ALA A 181 -4.35 20.21 8.86
N GLY A 182 -3.32 19.69 9.53
CA GLY A 182 -2.00 20.35 9.64
C GLY A 182 -1.03 20.02 8.51
N LEU A 183 -1.39 19.13 7.59
CA LEU A 183 -0.48 18.70 6.52
C LEU A 183 -0.46 19.69 5.35
N PRO A 184 0.68 19.85 4.65
CA PRO A 184 0.82 20.74 3.49
C PRO A 184 -0.17 20.47 2.36
N THR A 185 -0.49 19.19 2.10
CA THR A 185 -1.45 18.77 1.08
C THR A 185 -2.91 18.88 1.54
N TYR A 186 -3.17 19.10 2.83
CA TYR A 186 -4.54 19.27 3.29
C TYR A 186 -5.10 20.65 2.90
N GLY A 187 -6.34 20.66 2.38
CA GLY A 187 -7.04 21.86 1.97
C GLY A 187 -8.53 21.81 2.29
N THR A 188 -9.18 22.96 2.15
CA THR A 188 -10.64 23.08 2.19
C THR A 188 -11.15 23.36 0.80
N VAL A 189 -12.38 23.01 0.52
CA VAL A 189 -13.03 23.28 -0.77
C VAL A 189 -13.96 24.48 -0.70
N GLY A 190 -14.00 25.25 -1.79
CA GLY A 190 -14.97 26.28 -2.01
C GLY A 190 -16.27 25.76 -2.67
N GLY A 191 -17.16 26.70 -3.02
CA GLY A 191 -18.45 26.31 -3.63
C GLY A 191 -18.30 25.65 -5.00
N GLU A 192 -17.34 26.11 -5.79
CA GLU A 192 -17.09 25.56 -7.13
C GLU A 192 -16.50 24.15 -7.05
N GLU A 193 -15.54 23.90 -6.16
CA GLU A 193 -14.97 22.57 -5.96
C GLU A 193 -16.01 21.59 -5.43
N SER A 194 -16.93 22.05 -4.57
CA SER A 194 -18.07 21.24 -4.11
C SER A 194 -18.98 20.81 -5.26
N GLU A 195 -19.29 21.73 -6.18
CA GLU A 195 -20.07 21.43 -7.38
C GLU A 195 -19.34 20.48 -8.33
N ASN A 196 -18.06 20.73 -8.56
CA ASN A 196 -17.24 19.89 -9.43
C ASN A 196 -17.13 18.45 -8.85
N TRP A 197 -16.90 18.33 -7.56
CA TRP A 197 -16.91 17.03 -6.88
C TRP A 197 -18.26 16.31 -7.05
N PHE A 198 -19.38 17.04 -6.88
CA PHE A 198 -20.71 16.46 -7.04
C PHE A 198 -20.95 15.95 -8.47
N LEU A 199 -20.62 16.76 -9.48
CA LEU A 199 -20.75 16.39 -10.90
C LEU A 199 -19.85 15.21 -11.27
N GLU A 200 -18.64 15.19 -10.74
CA GLU A 200 -17.68 14.10 -10.97
C GLU A 200 -18.17 12.78 -10.37
N ARG A 201 -18.73 12.79 -9.14
CA ARG A 201 -19.34 11.58 -8.56
C ARG A 201 -20.47 11.04 -9.43
N LEU A 202 -21.34 11.91 -9.97
CA LEU A 202 -22.37 11.50 -10.91
C LEU A 202 -21.80 10.98 -12.24
N HIS A 203 -20.69 11.55 -12.73
CA HIS A 203 -20.03 11.10 -13.95
C HIS A 203 -19.50 9.67 -13.80
N HIS A 204 -18.96 9.33 -12.65
CA HIS A 204 -18.52 7.96 -12.30
C HIS A 204 -19.67 7.03 -11.86
N GLY A 205 -20.93 7.44 -12.00
CA GLY A 205 -22.10 6.62 -11.64
C GLY A 205 -22.33 6.44 -10.14
N GLN A 206 -21.60 7.20 -9.31
CA GLN A 206 -21.73 7.16 -7.86
C GLN A 206 -22.92 8.00 -7.37
N GLU A 207 -23.38 7.76 -6.15
CA GLU A 207 -24.46 8.54 -5.50
C GLU A 207 -23.83 9.57 -4.53
N PRO A 208 -23.68 10.84 -4.90
CA PRO A 208 -22.98 11.83 -4.10
C PRO A 208 -23.56 12.00 -2.70
N ARG A 209 -24.88 11.83 -2.54
CA ARG A 209 -25.58 11.98 -1.26
C ARG A 209 -25.14 10.96 -0.23
N LEU A 210 -24.81 9.74 -0.65
CA LEU A 210 -24.43 8.62 0.22
C LEU A 210 -22.93 8.41 0.30
N HIS A 211 -22.16 9.11 -0.53
CA HIS A 211 -20.71 8.95 -0.63
C HIS A 211 -20.00 9.35 0.67
N ALA A 212 -19.02 8.54 1.09
CA ALA A 212 -18.29 8.73 2.35
C ALA A 212 -17.58 10.09 2.45
N ALA A 213 -17.06 10.61 1.34
CA ALA A 213 -16.37 11.90 1.29
C ALA A 213 -17.32 13.12 1.29
N ARG A 214 -18.63 12.96 1.14
CA ARG A 214 -19.57 14.07 1.06
C ARG A 214 -19.38 15.14 2.14
N PRO A 215 -19.24 14.80 3.44
CA PRO A 215 -19.12 15.81 4.48
C PRO A 215 -17.92 16.74 4.35
N ARG A 216 -16.85 16.26 3.70
CA ARG A 216 -15.62 17.03 3.48
C ARG A 216 -15.75 17.99 2.29
N TYR A 217 -16.48 17.57 1.25
CA TYR A 217 -16.67 18.35 0.01
C TYR A 217 -17.92 19.23 0.05
N VAL A 218 -18.93 18.84 0.81
CA VAL A 218 -20.18 19.62 0.92
C VAL A 218 -20.50 19.88 2.40
N PRO A 219 -20.12 21.04 2.93
CA PRO A 219 -20.38 21.40 4.31
C PRO A 219 -21.88 21.32 4.66
N PRO A 220 -22.22 21.14 5.95
CA PRO A 220 -23.62 21.17 6.42
C PRO A 220 -24.35 22.43 5.95
N GLY A 221 -25.57 22.27 5.45
CA GLY A 221 -26.42 23.36 4.97
C GLY A 221 -26.16 23.82 3.52
N VAL A 222 -25.03 23.47 2.92
CA VAL A 222 -24.70 23.88 1.53
C VAL A 222 -25.45 23.04 0.48
N TRP A 223 -25.72 21.80 0.78
CA TRP A 223 -26.30 20.83 -0.17
C TRP A 223 -27.56 21.32 -0.91
N PRO A 224 -28.63 21.82 -0.24
CA PRO A 224 -29.84 22.22 -0.92
C PRO A 224 -29.63 23.34 -1.94
N ALA A 225 -28.88 24.37 -1.54
CA ALA A 225 -28.61 25.53 -2.39
C ALA A 225 -27.73 25.14 -3.60
N MET A 226 -26.72 24.31 -3.40
CA MET A 226 -25.86 23.79 -4.46
C MET A 226 -26.66 23.00 -5.49
N VAL A 227 -27.46 22.03 -5.03
CA VAL A 227 -28.28 21.19 -5.93
C VAL A 227 -29.30 22.04 -6.70
N SER A 228 -30.00 22.98 -6.04
CA SER A 228 -30.94 23.89 -6.72
C SER A 228 -30.27 24.73 -7.80
N ARG A 229 -29.05 25.18 -7.58
CA ARG A 229 -28.26 25.93 -8.56
C ARG A 229 -27.87 25.05 -9.74
N LEU A 230 -27.30 23.86 -9.49
CA LEU A 230 -26.91 22.92 -10.54
C LEU A 230 -28.10 22.48 -11.41
N GLU A 231 -29.29 22.32 -10.81
CA GLU A 231 -30.52 22.01 -11.53
C GLU A 231 -31.00 23.21 -12.33
N GLY A 232 -31.00 24.42 -11.73
CA GLY A 232 -31.35 25.67 -12.40
C GLY A 232 -30.46 26.00 -13.59
N ASP A 233 -29.17 25.68 -13.51
CA ASP A 233 -28.19 25.80 -14.59
C ASP A 233 -28.34 24.69 -15.64
N GLY A 234 -29.25 23.74 -15.45
CA GLY A 234 -29.50 22.64 -16.37
C GLY A 234 -28.38 21.60 -16.43
N LEU A 235 -27.51 21.51 -15.40
CA LEU A 235 -26.39 20.57 -15.36
C LEU A 235 -26.83 19.20 -14.83
N ILE A 236 -27.83 19.17 -13.96
CA ILE A 236 -28.37 17.94 -13.39
C ILE A 236 -29.89 17.88 -13.55
N VAL A 237 -30.46 16.70 -13.41
CA VAL A 237 -31.90 16.46 -13.43
C VAL A 237 -32.23 15.35 -12.44
N LEU A 238 -33.31 15.53 -11.67
CA LEU A 238 -33.81 14.51 -10.77
C LEU A 238 -34.66 13.49 -11.55
N ARG A 239 -34.25 12.22 -11.54
CA ARG A 239 -35.02 11.10 -12.12
C ARG A 239 -35.36 10.11 -11.02
N GLY A 240 -36.65 10.04 -10.67
CA GLY A 240 -37.09 9.29 -9.50
C GLY A 240 -36.50 9.89 -8.23
N ARG A 241 -35.56 9.17 -7.58
CA ARG A 241 -34.91 9.60 -6.34
C ARG A 241 -33.40 9.86 -6.51
N ARG A 242 -32.89 9.83 -7.75
CA ARG A 242 -31.47 9.99 -8.06
C ARG A 242 -31.22 11.18 -8.96
N TRP A 243 -30.16 11.91 -8.66
CA TRP A 243 -29.63 12.93 -9.55
C TRP A 243 -28.87 12.29 -10.70
N ASN A 244 -29.02 12.86 -11.88
CA ASN A 244 -28.34 12.41 -13.09
C ASN A 244 -27.76 13.63 -13.81
N LEU A 245 -26.63 13.45 -14.47
CA LEU A 245 -26.09 14.47 -15.36
C LEU A 245 -26.98 14.66 -16.59
N THR A 246 -27.22 15.91 -16.94
CA THR A 246 -27.71 16.26 -18.28
C THR A 246 -26.57 16.16 -19.29
N ARG A 247 -26.86 16.40 -20.56
CA ARG A 247 -25.82 16.53 -21.59
C ARG A 247 -24.86 17.68 -21.28
N ALA A 248 -25.40 18.81 -20.82
CA ALA A 248 -24.58 19.99 -20.43
C ALA A 248 -23.69 19.67 -19.24
N GLY A 249 -24.24 19.02 -18.20
CA GLY A 249 -23.44 18.62 -17.03
C GLY A 249 -22.32 17.65 -17.37
N ARG A 250 -22.59 16.69 -18.27
CA ARG A 250 -21.57 15.74 -18.74
C ARG A 250 -20.43 16.47 -19.48
N LEU A 251 -20.78 17.35 -20.41
CA LEU A 251 -19.77 18.14 -21.14
C LEU A 251 -18.96 19.06 -20.23
N ARG A 252 -19.58 19.63 -19.20
CA ARG A 252 -18.85 20.47 -18.21
C ARG A 252 -17.80 19.66 -17.48
N ILE A 253 -18.17 18.51 -16.91
CA ILE A 253 -17.23 17.71 -16.13
C ILE A 253 -16.13 17.09 -17.00
N GLU A 254 -16.46 16.61 -18.21
CA GLU A 254 -15.47 16.08 -19.15
C GLU A 254 -14.43 17.13 -19.55
N ARG A 255 -14.85 18.39 -19.76
CA ARG A 255 -13.91 19.50 -20.04
C ARG A 255 -13.05 19.83 -18.85
N LEU A 256 -13.60 19.83 -17.64
CA LEU A 256 -12.86 20.08 -16.42
C LEU A 256 -11.78 18.99 -16.24
N MET A 257 -12.16 17.74 -16.35
CA MET A 257 -11.23 16.61 -16.23
C MET A 257 -10.14 16.63 -17.31
N ALA A 258 -10.49 16.98 -18.56
CA ALA A 258 -9.52 17.08 -19.63
C ALA A 258 -8.57 18.30 -19.51
N GLY A 259 -8.99 19.34 -18.80
CA GLY A 259 -8.19 20.54 -18.58
C GLY A 259 -7.31 20.49 -17.33
N ASP A 260 -7.59 19.57 -16.41
CA ASP A 260 -6.85 19.38 -15.16
C ASP A 260 -5.70 18.39 -15.38
N VAL A 261 -4.59 18.87 -15.93
CA VAL A 261 -3.45 18.02 -16.30
C VAL A 261 -2.54 17.73 -15.10
N ASP A 262 -2.42 18.67 -14.18
CA ASP A 262 -1.48 18.59 -13.04
C ASP A 262 -2.10 17.99 -11.79
N GLY A 263 -3.44 17.91 -11.74
CA GLY A 263 -4.19 17.50 -10.57
C GLY A 263 -4.16 18.50 -9.42
N PRO A 264 -4.84 18.20 -8.30
CA PRO A 264 -4.95 19.12 -7.19
C PRO A 264 -3.66 19.21 -6.38
N ASP A 265 -3.34 20.40 -5.89
CA ASP A 265 -2.27 20.61 -4.90
C ASP A 265 -2.73 20.36 -3.46
N ARG A 266 -4.01 20.60 -3.16
CA ARG A 266 -4.61 20.47 -1.83
C ARG A 266 -6.05 19.97 -1.93
N LEU A 267 -6.42 19.03 -1.05
CA LEU A 267 -7.77 18.47 -0.94
C LEU A 267 -8.17 18.23 0.52
N PRO A 268 -9.46 18.19 0.84
CA PRO A 268 -9.95 17.73 2.14
C PRO A 268 -10.00 16.19 2.16
N PHE A 269 -8.87 15.55 2.36
CA PHE A 269 -8.79 14.09 2.41
C PHE A 269 -8.98 13.54 3.82
N ALA A 270 -9.33 12.25 3.91
CA ALA A 270 -9.36 11.50 5.15
C ALA A 270 -8.17 10.53 5.23
N VAL A 271 -7.74 10.22 6.45
CA VAL A 271 -6.82 9.11 6.73
C VAL A 271 -7.64 7.97 7.33
N LEU A 272 -7.60 6.81 6.69
CA LEU A 272 -8.45 5.68 6.99
C LEU A 272 -7.60 4.44 7.25
N ALA A 273 -7.83 3.75 8.38
CA ALA A 273 -7.26 2.42 8.59
C ALA A 273 -8.24 1.36 8.11
N GLY A 274 -7.75 0.39 7.34
CA GLY A 274 -8.58 -0.74 6.93
C GLY A 274 -7.89 -1.72 5.99
N PRO A 275 -8.58 -2.83 5.66
CA PRO A 275 -7.99 -3.90 4.86
C PRO A 275 -7.51 -3.40 3.49
N MET A 276 -6.26 -3.73 3.19
CA MET A 276 -5.61 -3.47 1.92
C MET A 276 -5.22 -4.80 1.27
N ALA A 277 -5.79 -5.04 0.09
CA ALA A 277 -5.58 -6.25 -0.68
C ALA A 277 -4.48 -6.03 -1.73
N SER A 278 -3.37 -6.73 -1.59
CA SER A 278 -2.28 -6.70 -2.56
C SER A 278 -2.44 -7.79 -3.61
N GLY A 279 -2.02 -7.52 -4.82
CA GLY A 279 -2.03 -8.49 -5.90
C GLY A 279 -0.91 -8.30 -6.92
N SER A 280 -0.76 -9.25 -7.82
CA SER A 280 0.36 -9.28 -8.77
C SER A 280 0.11 -8.45 -10.05
N ALA A 281 -1.06 -7.86 -10.21
CA ALA A 281 -1.44 -7.12 -11.40
C ALA A 281 -2.01 -5.73 -11.08
N VAL A 282 -1.79 -4.78 -11.99
CA VAL A 282 -2.52 -3.51 -11.97
C VAL A 282 -4.00 -3.78 -12.26
N VAL A 283 -4.86 -3.34 -11.37
CA VAL A 283 -6.31 -3.53 -11.51
C VAL A 283 -6.93 -2.33 -12.21
N ALA A 284 -7.63 -2.59 -13.32
CA ALA A 284 -8.45 -1.64 -14.06
C ALA A 284 -9.84 -2.25 -14.35
N ASP A 285 -10.39 -2.92 -13.34
CA ASP A 285 -11.67 -3.61 -13.40
C ASP A 285 -12.46 -3.36 -12.10
N PRO A 286 -13.58 -2.62 -12.13
CA PRO A 286 -14.39 -2.37 -10.94
C PRO A 286 -15.00 -3.64 -10.34
N GLY A 287 -15.06 -4.75 -11.08
CA GLY A 287 -15.48 -6.06 -10.57
C GLY A 287 -14.56 -6.65 -9.51
N ILE A 288 -13.37 -6.06 -9.31
CA ILE A 288 -12.45 -6.48 -8.23
C ILE A 288 -13.11 -6.40 -6.85
N TRP A 289 -13.92 -5.38 -6.60
CA TRP A 289 -14.56 -5.16 -5.30
C TRP A 289 -15.56 -6.26 -4.96
N ASP A 290 -16.38 -6.68 -5.95
CA ASP A 290 -17.30 -7.80 -5.81
C ASP A 290 -16.55 -9.13 -5.66
N ARG A 291 -15.44 -9.30 -6.39
CA ARG A 291 -14.58 -10.48 -6.29
C ARG A 291 -13.99 -10.60 -4.88
N LEU A 292 -13.43 -9.54 -4.31
CA LEU A 292 -12.88 -9.54 -2.96
C LEU A 292 -13.98 -9.79 -1.92
N ALA A 293 -15.15 -9.18 -2.07
CA ALA A 293 -16.29 -9.44 -1.20
C ALA A 293 -16.77 -10.89 -1.26
N GLY A 294 -16.74 -11.51 -2.45
CA GLY A 294 -17.03 -12.93 -2.67
C GLY A 294 -16.04 -13.88 -2.01
N MET A 295 -14.78 -13.45 -1.81
CA MET A 295 -13.75 -14.16 -1.06
C MET A 295 -13.90 -14.01 0.46
N GLY A 296 -14.88 -13.25 0.95
CA GLY A 296 -15.12 -12.98 2.38
C GLY A 296 -14.63 -11.62 2.84
N GLU A 297 -13.87 -10.90 2.02
CA GLU A 297 -13.22 -9.63 2.35
C GLU A 297 -14.14 -8.42 2.03
N ARG A 298 -15.19 -8.27 2.84
CA ARG A 298 -16.24 -7.26 2.60
C ARG A 298 -15.86 -5.83 2.94
N LYS A 299 -14.78 -5.62 3.71
CA LYS A 299 -14.41 -4.29 4.25
C LYS A 299 -13.18 -3.69 3.58
N VAL A 300 -12.71 -4.26 2.49
CA VAL A 300 -11.52 -3.77 1.78
C VAL A 300 -11.68 -2.30 1.44
N LEU A 301 -10.68 -1.51 1.79
CA LEU A 301 -10.61 -0.08 1.48
C LEU A 301 -9.78 0.21 0.25
N ALA A 302 -8.74 -0.58 0.01
CA ALA A 302 -7.82 -0.33 -1.10
C ALA A 302 -7.25 -1.62 -1.69
N VAL A 303 -6.82 -1.50 -2.95
CA VAL A 303 -6.05 -2.52 -3.67
C VAL A 303 -4.73 -1.91 -4.12
N ASP A 304 -3.64 -2.63 -3.89
CA ASP A 304 -2.29 -2.26 -4.31
C ASP A 304 -1.49 -3.47 -4.81
N MET A 305 -0.17 -3.35 -4.89
CA MET A 305 0.69 -4.44 -5.35
C MET A 305 1.81 -4.80 -4.36
N GLU A 306 1.93 -4.15 -3.19
CA GLU A 306 3.10 -4.27 -2.33
C GLU A 306 2.83 -4.29 -0.82
N ALA A 307 1.68 -3.85 -0.35
CA ALA A 307 1.42 -3.68 1.09
C ALA A 307 1.61 -4.98 1.88
N ALA A 308 1.06 -6.09 1.37
CA ALA A 308 1.24 -7.40 1.98
C ALA A 308 2.72 -7.84 1.99
N THR A 309 3.46 -7.52 0.93
CA THR A 309 4.89 -7.82 0.82
C THR A 309 5.71 -7.11 1.90
N ILE A 310 5.45 -5.83 2.16
CA ILE A 310 6.13 -5.08 3.22
C ILE A 310 5.83 -5.69 4.59
N ALA A 311 4.56 -5.99 4.85
CA ALA A 311 4.14 -6.62 6.10
C ALA A 311 4.76 -8.02 6.28
N MET A 312 4.79 -8.84 5.21
CA MET A 312 5.43 -10.15 5.19
C MET A 312 6.93 -10.07 5.48
N VAL A 313 7.66 -9.18 4.78
CA VAL A 313 9.10 -9.00 5.01
C VAL A 313 9.37 -8.55 6.45
N ALA A 314 8.58 -7.65 7.00
CA ALA A 314 8.72 -7.23 8.38
C ALA A 314 8.52 -8.42 9.34
N HIS A 315 7.48 -9.23 9.12
CA HIS A 315 7.19 -10.42 9.93
C HIS A 315 8.33 -11.44 9.86
N ASP A 316 8.77 -11.80 8.66
CA ASP A 316 9.78 -12.85 8.44
C ASP A 316 11.17 -12.45 8.96
N HIS A 317 11.52 -11.16 8.87
CA HIS A 317 12.77 -10.60 9.40
C HIS A 317 12.67 -10.14 10.85
N ARG A 318 11.52 -10.35 11.51
CA ARG A 318 11.27 -9.95 12.91
C ARG A 318 11.54 -8.47 13.15
N ILE A 319 11.19 -7.62 12.19
CA ILE A 319 11.22 -6.18 12.38
C ILE A 319 10.05 -5.84 13.32
N PRO A 320 10.28 -5.09 14.41
CA PRO A 320 9.26 -4.87 15.43
C PRO A 320 7.96 -4.29 14.90
N ASP A 321 8.06 -3.40 13.90
CA ASP A 321 6.92 -2.66 13.37
C ASP A 321 6.95 -2.59 11.85
N TRP A 322 5.79 -2.46 11.27
CA TRP A 322 5.62 -2.12 9.86
C TRP A 322 4.51 -1.08 9.69
N LEU A 323 4.57 -0.29 8.61
CA LEU A 323 3.56 0.73 8.31
C LEU A 323 3.48 0.98 6.82
N VAL A 324 2.34 0.68 6.22
CA VAL A 324 2.07 0.98 4.80
C VAL A 324 0.97 2.01 4.69
N VAL A 325 1.29 3.11 4.02
CA VAL A 325 0.43 4.27 3.83
C VAL A 325 0.31 4.54 2.34
N LYS A 326 -0.88 4.44 1.79
CA LYS A 326 -1.14 4.59 0.36
C LYS A 326 -2.19 5.66 0.10
N GLY A 327 -1.91 6.57 -0.82
CA GLY A 327 -2.89 7.55 -1.30
C GLY A 327 -3.78 6.97 -2.39
N VAL A 328 -5.07 7.25 -2.31
CA VAL A 328 -6.04 6.79 -3.31
C VAL A 328 -5.90 7.66 -4.57
N MET A 329 -5.48 7.06 -5.68
CA MET A 329 -5.37 7.75 -6.96
C MET A 329 -6.57 7.50 -7.88
N ASP A 330 -7.17 6.34 -7.82
CA ASP A 330 -8.32 5.93 -8.66
C ASP A 330 -9.23 4.92 -7.94
N GLY A 331 -10.29 4.46 -8.61
CA GLY A 331 -11.26 3.47 -8.10
C GLY A 331 -11.11 2.07 -8.70
N ALA A 332 -9.98 1.75 -9.32
CA ALA A 332 -9.76 0.53 -10.11
C ALA A 332 -10.68 0.43 -11.33
N ASP A 333 -11.10 1.54 -11.92
CA ASP A 333 -11.96 1.57 -13.10
C ASP A 333 -11.17 1.73 -14.40
N PRO A 334 -11.74 1.31 -15.57
CA PRO A 334 -11.06 1.41 -16.86
C PRO A 334 -10.84 2.86 -17.34
N ALA A 335 -11.62 3.79 -16.82
CA ALA A 335 -11.52 5.21 -17.15
C ALA A 335 -10.64 5.98 -16.16
N LYS A 336 -9.78 5.24 -15.43
CA LYS A 336 -8.84 5.85 -14.51
C LYS A 336 -8.02 6.93 -15.20
N ASP A 337 -7.86 8.05 -14.55
CA ASP A 337 -6.93 9.08 -14.93
C ASP A 337 -5.86 9.24 -13.83
N ASP A 338 -4.69 9.69 -14.23
CA ASP A 338 -3.56 9.84 -13.31
C ASP A 338 -3.54 11.21 -12.59
N ARG A 339 -4.61 12.03 -12.71
CA ARG A 339 -4.68 13.39 -12.13
C ARG A 339 -4.38 13.42 -10.63
N PHE A 340 -4.87 12.43 -9.91
CA PHE A 340 -4.69 12.37 -8.46
C PHE A 340 -3.39 11.68 -8.03
N LYS A 341 -2.64 11.06 -8.95
CA LYS A 341 -1.46 10.25 -8.63
C LYS A 341 -0.39 11.04 -7.88
N ARG A 342 -0.04 12.22 -8.39
CA ARG A 342 0.95 13.10 -7.75
C ARG A 342 0.51 13.55 -6.37
N PHE A 343 -0.76 13.98 -6.24
CA PHE A 343 -1.35 14.35 -4.95
C PHE A 343 -1.32 13.18 -3.97
N ALA A 344 -1.81 12.01 -4.39
CA ALA A 344 -1.91 10.80 -3.58
C ALA A 344 -0.53 10.34 -3.06
N ALA A 345 0.50 10.38 -3.92
CA ALA A 345 1.87 10.06 -3.52
C ALA A 345 2.39 11.05 -2.46
N ARG A 346 2.14 12.36 -2.62
CA ARG A 346 2.55 13.37 -1.63
C ARG A 346 1.79 13.23 -0.32
N ALA A 347 0.48 13.11 -0.36
CA ALA A 347 -0.35 12.97 0.83
C ALA A 347 0.00 11.72 1.63
N SER A 348 0.23 10.58 0.95
CA SER A 348 0.66 9.34 1.62
C SER A 348 2.00 9.49 2.32
N ALA A 349 2.97 10.17 1.70
CA ALA A 349 4.29 10.41 2.29
C ALA A 349 4.21 11.37 3.51
N GLU A 350 3.44 12.45 3.40
CA GLU A 350 3.23 13.40 4.49
C GLU A 350 2.57 12.72 5.70
N VAL A 351 1.52 11.91 5.46
CA VAL A 351 0.84 11.12 6.50
C VAL A 351 1.80 10.09 7.12
N LEU A 352 2.58 9.37 6.30
CA LEU A 352 3.56 8.42 6.80
C LEU A 352 4.52 9.08 7.80
N TYR A 353 5.14 10.19 7.41
CA TYR A 353 6.11 10.85 8.30
C TYR A 353 5.48 11.51 9.52
N ALA A 354 4.25 11.96 9.43
CA ALA A 354 3.52 12.48 10.59
C ALA A 354 3.23 11.37 11.61
N LEU A 355 2.70 10.23 11.16
CA LEU A 355 2.46 9.06 12.01
C LEU A 355 3.74 8.51 12.64
N LEU A 356 4.86 8.51 11.91
CA LEU A 356 6.16 8.08 12.44
C LEU A 356 6.68 9.05 13.52
N ALA A 357 6.43 10.36 13.40
CA ALA A 357 6.82 11.35 14.38
C ALA A 357 6.03 11.23 15.69
N GLU A 358 4.73 10.96 15.62
CA GLU A 358 3.86 10.77 16.80
C GLU A 358 4.25 9.54 17.64
N ARG A 359 4.85 8.51 17.03
CA ARG A 359 5.30 7.30 17.75
C ARG A 359 6.37 7.55 18.82
N ARG A 360 7.07 8.66 18.74
CA ARG A 360 8.17 9.00 19.63
C ARG A 360 7.78 9.98 20.74
N ALA A 361 6.63 10.64 20.58
CA ALA A 361 6.08 11.55 21.58
C ALA A 361 5.36 10.77 22.69
#